data_c1269c2a6395dd52c7e69574142b56a4
#
_entry.id   c1269c2a6395dd52c7e69574142b56a4
#
_cell.length_a   1.000
_cell.length_b   1.000
_cell.length_c   1.000
_cell.angle_alpha   90.00
_cell.angle_beta   90.00
_cell.angle_gamma   90.00
#
_symmetry.space_group_name_H-M   'P 1'
#
loop_
_entity.id
_entity.type
_entity.pdbx_description
1 polymer ?
#
loop_
_entity_poly.entity_id
_entity_poly.type
_entity_poly.pdbx_seq_one_letter_code
_entity_poly.pdbx_strand_id
1 'polypeptide(L)'
;LNRSLEVEYGKTFQVQLSLSIPDATVKPVFICYGGGEFLMTSVDSIFTYDFELVNNDLKFYFKTQDQTSDSYLLRVLPTPSIDGYRVVAIPPAYTGKEPEILTNTVDLQVLYGSVLQFELTYSNLDSLFFEDKEQSISIPLKSVSKTDFSRQIKASGEYILSGSNAYFSHRQLLNFNIICISDLYPGIQITEIQDS
;
A
#
# COMPACT_ATOMS: atom_id res chain seq x y z
N LEU A 1 -32.08 7.76 -0.20
CA LEU A 1 -30.97 6.87 -0.57
C LEU A 1 -29.76 7.24 0.30
N ASN A 2 -29.63 6.55 1.44
CA ASN A 2 -28.42 6.63 2.24
C ASN A 2 -27.28 5.90 1.48
N ARG A 3 -26.62 6.58 0.54
CA ARG A 3 -25.32 6.14 0.08
C ARG A 3 -24.32 6.57 1.16
N SER A 4 -23.74 5.60 1.87
CA SER A 4 -22.56 5.86 2.67
C SER A 4 -21.49 6.37 1.73
N LEU A 5 -20.98 7.56 1.98
CA LEU A 5 -19.84 8.10 1.28
C LEU A 5 -18.60 7.47 1.92
N GLU A 6 -17.64 7.05 1.10
CA GLU A 6 -16.45 6.35 1.57
C GLU A 6 -15.20 6.93 0.91
N VAL A 7 -14.13 7.00 1.69
CA VAL A 7 -12.81 7.47 1.23
C VAL A 7 -11.71 6.64 1.88
N GLU A 8 -10.64 6.36 1.15
CA GLU A 8 -9.46 5.72 1.73
C GLU A 8 -8.76 6.68 2.72
N TYR A 9 -8.20 6.12 3.79
CA TYR A 9 -7.42 6.87 4.77
C TYR A 9 -6.35 7.75 4.11
N GLY A 10 -6.29 9.02 4.50
CA GLY A 10 -5.31 10.00 3.99
C GLY A 10 -5.55 10.49 2.56
N LYS A 11 -6.65 10.13 1.91
CA LYS A 11 -7.00 10.62 0.58
C LYS A 11 -7.88 11.86 0.65
N THR A 12 -7.85 12.63 -0.43
CA THR A 12 -8.77 13.76 -0.64
C THR A 12 -10.11 13.23 -1.13
N PHE A 13 -11.20 13.77 -0.60
CA PHE A 13 -12.56 13.48 -1.04
C PHE A 13 -13.25 14.74 -1.54
N GLN A 14 -13.59 14.78 -2.83
CA GLN A 14 -14.32 15.90 -3.42
C GLN A 14 -15.83 15.67 -3.29
N VAL A 15 -16.51 16.65 -2.72
CA VAL A 15 -17.98 16.72 -2.70
C VAL A 15 -18.44 17.64 -3.80
N GLN A 16 -19.44 17.19 -4.55
CA GLN A 16 -20.09 17.98 -5.57
C GLN A 16 -21.60 18.08 -5.29
N LEU A 17 -22.12 19.29 -5.28
CA LEU A 17 -23.54 19.57 -5.11
C LEU A 17 -24.06 20.32 -6.34
N SER A 18 -25.11 19.79 -6.94
CA SER A 18 -25.85 20.48 -8.02
C SER A 18 -27.18 20.97 -7.49
N LEU A 19 -27.46 22.24 -7.65
CA LEU A 19 -28.73 22.84 -7.27
C LEU A 19 -29.57 23.08 -8.53
N SER A 20 -30.79 22.52 -8.56
CA SER A 20 -31.77 22.82 -9.59
C SER A 20 -32.61 24.02 -9.09
N ILE A 21 -32.15 25.23 -9.39
CA ILE A 21 -32.88 26.45 -9.05
C ILE A 21 -33.39 27.07 -10.36
N PRO A 22 -34.69 27.14 -10.60
CA PRO A 22 -35.22 27.95 -11.68
C PRO A 22 -35.08 29.43 -11.29
N ASP A 23 -34.45 30.23 -12.09
CA ASP A 23 -34.31 31.68 -11.95
C ASP A 23 -33.76 32.19 -10.62
N ALA A 24 -32.46 32.16 -10.41
CA ALA A 24 -31.93 32.90 -9.28
C ALA A 24 -30.43 33.22 -9.36
N THR A 25 -30.09 34.38 -8.90
CA THR A 25 -28.79 34.71 -8.35
C THR A 25 -28.26 33.55 -7.51
N VAL A 26 -27.18 32.92 -7.95
CA VAL A 26 -26.54 31.81 -7.25
C VAL A 26 -26.20 32.27 -5.84
N LYS A 27 -26.96 31.79 -4.83
CA LYS A 27 -26.67 32.09 -3.42
C LYS A 27 -25.44 31.27 -2.99
N PRO A 28 -24.61 31.83 -2.10
CA PRO A 28 -23.46 31.08 -1.58
C PRO A 28 -23.94 29.82 -0.82
N VAL A 29 -23.25 28.70 -1.08
CA VAL A 29 -23.47 27.45 -0.37
C VAL A 29 -22.26 27.18 0.50
N PHE A 30 -22.51 26.83 1.74
CA PHE A 30 -21.50 26.44 2.71
C PHE A 30 -21.59 24.96 2.98
N ILE A 31 -20.44 24.32 3.18
CA ILE A 31 -20.33 23.00 3.78
C ILE A 31 -19.93 23.18 5.25
N CYS A 32 -20.62 22.49 6.14
CA CYS A 32 -20.45 22.64 7.58
C CYS A 32 -19.97 21.32 8.19
N TYR A 33 -18.83 21.33 8.88
CA TYR A 33 -18.28 20.20 9.60
C TYR A 33 -17.31 20.66 10.69
N GLY A 34 -17.06 19.81 11.70
CA GLY A 34 -16.11 20.11 12.77
C GLY A 34 -16.39 21.42 13.53
N GLY A 35 -17.63 21.93 13.49
CA GLY A 35 -18.00 23.23 14.08
C GLY A 35 -17.68 24.46 13.23
N GLY A 36 -17.13 24.28 12.02
CA GLY A 36 -16.86 25.35 11.04
C GLY A 36 -17.87 25.40 9.89
N GLU A 37 -17.93 26.53 9.21
CA GLU A 37 -18.67 26.77 7.96
C GLU A 37 -17.69 27.19 6.88
N PHE A 38 -17.64 26.45 5.75
CA PHE A 38 -16.69 26.67 4.67
C PHE A 38 -17.44 26.96 3.39
N LEU A 39 -17.06 28.02 2.69
CA LEU A 39 -17.67 28.39 1.42
C LEU A 39 -17.27 27.38 0.35
N MET A 40 -18.26 26.87 -0.39
CA MET A 40 -18.01 26.00 -1.54
C MET A 40 -17.65 26.83 -2.78
N THR A 41 -16.73 26.32 -3.61
CA THR A 41 -16.43 26.90 -4.92
C THR A 41 -17.57 26.59 -5.89
N SER A 42 -18.04 27.56 -6.68
CA SER A 42 -19.12 27.35 -7.63
C SER A 42 -18.74 27.70 -9.07
N VAL A 43 -19.11 26.80 -9.98
CA VAL A 43 -19.02 26.99 -11.44
C VAL A 43 -20.31 26.43 -12.05
N ASP A 44 -21.02 27.22 -12.84
CA ASP A 44 -22.24 26.82 -13.57
C ASP A 44 -23.29 26.09 -12.71
N SER A 45 -23.59 26.62 -11.52
CA SER A 45 -24.54 26.03 -10.55
C SER A 45 -24.08 24.69 -9.93
N ILE A 46 -22.83 24.31 -10.13
CA ILE A 46 -22.19 23.18 -9.47
C ILE A 46 -21.30 23.73 -8.37
N PHE A 47 -21.49 23.24 -7.15
CA PHE A 47 -20.72 23.61 -5.97
C PHE A 47 -19.77 22.47 -5.62
N THR A 48 -18.49 22.77 -5.41
CA THR A 48 -17.49 21.78 -5.07
C THR A 48 -16.74 22.16 -3.79
N TYR A 49 -16.35 21.14 -3.03
CA TYR A 49 -15.50 21.27 -1.86
C TYR A 49 -14.62 20.04 -1.72
N ASP A 50 -13.34 20.24 -1.43
CA ASP A 50 -12.36 19.19 -1.24
C ASP A 50 -12.04 19.03 0.25
N PHE A 51 -12.34 17.87 0.80
CA PHE A 51 -11.82 17.46 2.11
C PHE A 51 -10.43 16.87 1.89
N GLU A 52 -9.40 17.61 2.27
CA GLU A 52 -8.02 17.16 2.13
C GLU A 52 -7.61 16.20 3.26
N LEU A 53 -6.84 15.15 2.93
CA LEU A 53 -6.22 14.23 3.88
C LEU A 53 -7.21 13.70 4.95
N VAL A 54 -8.31 13.09 4.50
CA VAL A 54 -9.35 12.60 5.41
C VAL A 54 -8.82 11.39 6.20
N ASN A 55 -8.63 11.58 7.51
CA ASN A 55 -8.05 10.57 8.40
C ASN A 55 -9.07 9.96 9.38
N ASN A 56 -10.25 10.54 9.51
CA ASN A 56 -11.31 10.09 10.41
C ASN A 56 -12.67 10.24 9.76
N ASP A 57 -13.62 9.45 10.20
CA ASP A 57 -15.02 9.61 9.84
C ASP A 57 -15.47 11.04 10.07
N LEU A 58 -16.20 11.59 9.10
CA LEU A 58 -16.59 12.98 9.09
C LEU A 58 -18.09 13.12 8.86
N LYS A 59 -18.78 13.83 9.73
CA LYS A 59 -20.15 14.29 9.50
C LYS A 59 -20.14 15.70 8.95
N PHE A 60 -20.89 15.93 7.88
CA PHE A 60 -21.05 17.25 7.27
C PHE A 60 -22.49 17.45 6.77
N TYR A 61 -22.87 18.70 6.53
CA TYR A 61 -24.12 19.10 5.93
C TYR A 61 -23.90 20.37 5.10
N PHE A 62 -24.85 20.66 4.22
CA PHE A 62 -24.84 21.87 3.42
C PHE A 62 -25.75 22.93 4.03
N LYS A 63 -25.37 24.19 3.87
CA LYS A 63 -26.12 25.33 4.37
C LYS A 63 -26.14 26.45 3.34
N THR A 64 -27.27 27.02 3.13
CA THR A 64 -27.50 28.30 2.44
C THR A 64 -28.02 29.32 3.45
N GLN A 65 -28.28 30.57 3.01
CA GLN A 65 -28.83 31.58 3.87
C GLN A 65 -30.18 31.15 4.50
N ASP A 66 -31.00 30.38 3.76
CA ASP A 66 -32.39 30.10 4.10
C ASP A 66 -32.62 28.60 4.40
N GLN A 67 -31.70 27.72 4.11
CA GLN A 67 -31.93 26.27 4.18
C GLN A 67 -30.69 25.53 4.70
N THR A 68 -30.94 24.39 5.33
CA THR A 68 -29.91 23.45 5.78
C THR A 68 -30.34 22.05 5.32
N SER A 69 -29.36 21.29 4.77
CA SER A 69 -29.60 19.90 4.36
C SER A 69 -29.60 18.93 5.54
N ASP A 70 -29.97 17.69 5.27
CA ASP A 70 -29.66 16.57 6.14
C ASP A 70 -28.13 16.38 6.28
N SER A 71 -27.73 15.70 7.34
CA SER A 71 -26.33 15.35 7.57
C SER A 71 -25.92 14.13 6.77
N TYR A 72 -24.72 14.20 6.22
CA TYR A 72 -24.04 13.10 5.54
C TYR A 72 -22.91 12.56 6.40
N LEU A 73 -22.62 11.28 6.27
CA LEU A 73 -21.47 10.63 6.91
C LEU A 73 -20.49 10.20 5.83
N LEU A 74 -19.27 10.72 5.88
CA LEU A 74 -18.12 10.24 5.12
C LEU A 74 -17.35 9.27 6.02
N ARG A 75 -17.24 8.01 5.60
CA ARG A 75 -16.49 6.96 6.30
C ARG A 75 -15.10 6.84 5.74
N VAL A 76 -14.13 6.70 6.62
CA VAL A 76 -12.74 6.42 6.26
C VAL A 76 -12.52 4.91 6.22
N LEU A 77 -12.10 4.41 5.06
CA LEU A 77 -11.74 3.00 4.90
C LEU A 77 -10.30 2.78 5.36
N PRO A 78 -10.06 1.90 6.35
CA PRO A 78 -8.72 1.58 6.81
C PRO A 78 -7.93 0.89 5.70
N THR A 79 -6.88 1.54 5.22
CA THR A 79 -6.04 1.05 4.12
C THR A 79 -5.00 0.08 4.65
N PRO A 80 -4.85 -1.14 4.06
CA PRO A 80 -3.75 -2.05 4.37
C PRO A 80 -2.41 -1.39 4.11
N SER A 81 -1.46 -1.51 5.04
CA SER A 81 -0.10 -0.94 4.90
C SER A 81 0.97 -1.82 5.55
N ILE A 82 2.18 -1.75 4.99
CA ILE A 82 3.41 -2.16 5.67
C ILE A 82 4.05 -0.91 6.26
N ASP A 83 4.12 -0.83 7.58
CA ASP A 83 4.60 0.33 8.31
C ASP A 83 6.12 0.31 8.47
N GLY A 84 6.71 -0.88 8.36
CA GLY A 84 8.16 -1.07 8.36
C GLY A 84 8.54 -2.49 8.03
N TYR A 85 9.74 -2.67 7.50
CA TYR A 85 10.29 -3.99 7.21
C TYR A 85 11.80 -4.06 7.39
N ARG A 86 12.28 -5.28 7.64
CA ARG A 86 13.69 -5.64 7.68
C ARG A 86 13.86 -6.95 6.93
N VAL A 87 14.87 -7.03 6.09
CA VAL A 87 15.22 -8.25 5.35
C VAL A 87 16.62 -8.69 5.75
N VAL A 88 16.77 -9.97 6.08
CA VAL A 88 18.08 -10.60 6.31
C VAL A 88 18.33 -11.58 5.18
N ALA A 89 19.37 -11.35 4.39
CA ALA A 89 19.81 -12.26 3.34
C ALA A 89 20.82 -13.26 3.92
N ILE A 90 20.46 -14.53 3.93
CA ILE A 90 21.32 -15.64 4.39
C ILE A 90 21.84 -16.39 3.17
N PRO A 91 23.12 -16.24 2.83
CA PRO A 91 23.73 -16.95 1.72
C PRO A 91 23.76 -18.47 1.96
N PRO A 92 23.85 -19.31 0.91
CA PRO A 92 24.06 -20.75 1.07
C PRO A 92 25.35 -21.05 1.85
N ALA A 93 25.30 -22.06 2.73
CA ALA A 93 26.39 -22.37 3.65
C ALA A 93 27.76 -22.66 2.96
N TYR A 94 27.72 -23.23 1.76
CA TYR A 94 28.97 -23.54 0.99
C TYR A 94 29.76 -22.30 0.57
N THR A 95 29.12 -21.10 0.58
CA THR A 95 29.78 -19.84 0.19
C THR A 95 30.70 -19.28 1.27
N GLY A 96 30.52 -19.71 2.52
CA GLY A 96 31.24 -19.18 3.68
C GLY A 96 30.96 -17.70 3.98
N LYS A 97 29.94 -17.12 3.34
CA LYS A 97 29.54 -15.72 3.57
C LYS A 97 28.61 -15.59 4.77
N GLU A 98 28.77 -14.50 5.51
CA GLU A 98 27.90 -14.15 6.63
C GLU A 98 26.56 -13.57 6.15
N PRO A 99 25.48 -13.71 6.96
CA PRO A 99 24.21 -13.06 6.69
C PRO A 99 24.34 -11.53 6.61
N GLU A 100 23.60 -10.93 5.69
CA GLU A 100 23.56 -9.48 5.47
C GLU A 100 22.20 -8.92 5.80
N ILE A 101 22.17 -7.78 6.53
CA ILE A 101 20.95 -7.07 6.85
C ILE A 101 20.71 -6.00 5.79
N LEU A 102 19.58 -6.10 5.09
CA LEU A 102 19.14 -5.17 4.06
C LEU A 102 17.98 -4.34 4.61
N THR A 103 18.23 -3.07 4.86
CA THR A 103 17.22 -2.16 5.42
C THR A 103 16.80 -1.10 4.41
N ASN A 104 15.50 -0.80 4.35
CA ASN A 104 14.92 0.27 3.53
C ASN A 104 15.27 0.19 2.04
N THR A 105 15.50 -1.01 1.52
CA THR A 105 15.73 -1.23 0.09
C THR A 105 14.78 -2.28 -0.45
N VAL A 106 14.27 -2.03 -1.63
CA VAL A 106 13.44 -2.97 -2.41
C VAL A 106 14.24 -3.62 -3.53
N ASP A 107 15.41 -3.11 -3.86
CA ASP A 107 16.35 -3.70 -4.81
C ASP A 107 17.34 -4.58 -4.06
N LEU A 108 17.21 -5.89 -4.22
CA LEU A 108 18.00 -6.88 -3.51
C LEU A 108 18.87 -7.66 -4.49
N GLN A 109 20.13 -7.86 -4.13
CA GLN A 109 21.06 -8.70 -4.90
C GLN A 109 21.53 -9.85 -4.02
N VAL A 110 21.21 -11.09 -4.39
CA VAL A 110 21.50 -12.27 -3.58
C VAL A 110 22.04 -13.42 -4.43
N LEU A 111 22.76 -14.34 -3.80
CA LEU A 111 23.22 -15.55 -4.46
C LEU A 111 22.07 -16.54 -4.68
N TYR A 112 22.13 -17.34 -5.73
CA TYR A 112 21.20 -18.44 -5.97
C TYR A 112 21.12 -19.36 -4.75
N GLY A 113 19.90 -19.63 -4.30
CA GLY A 113 19.63 -20.46 -3.13
C GLY A 113 19.70 -19.74 -1.78
N SER A 114 20.02 -18.45 -1.75
CA SER A 114 19.95 -17.65 -0.53
C SER A 114 18.55 -17.66 0.06
N VAL A 115 18.46 -17.60 1.39
CA VAL A 115 17.19 -17.45 2.10
C VAL A 115 17.03 -16.00 2.55
N LEU A 116 15.95 -15.37 2.13
CA LEU A 116 15.55 -14.06 2.66
C LEU A 116 14.61 -14.27 3.84
N GLN A 117 14.94 -13.68 4.98
CA GLN A 117 14.09 -13.61 6.15
C GLN A 117 13.50 -12.21 6.23
N PHE A 118 12.18 -12.12 6.20
CA PHE A 118 11.42 -10.87 6.28
C PHE A 118 10.85 -10.71 7.68
N GLU A 119 11.08 -9.57 8.29
CA GLU A 119 10.41 -9.11 9.50
C GLU A 119 9.57 -7.89 9.12
N LEU A 120 8.26 -7.94 9.34
CA LEU A 120 7.33 -6.90 8.91
C LEU A 120 6.55 -6.34 10.09
N THR A 121 6.35 -5.02 10.07
CA THR A 121 5.32 -4.34 10.85
C THR A 121 4.24 -3.82 9.91
N TYR A 122 2.98 -3.98 10.28
CA TYR A 122 1.87 -3.67 9.40
C TYR A 122 0.64 -3.14 10.16
N SER A 123 -0.26 -2.51 9.42
CA SER A 123 -1.54 -2.02 9.90
C SER A 123 -2.68 -2.41 8.95
N ASN A 124 -3.87 -2.63 9.52
CA ASN A 124 -5.11 -2.87 8.79
C ASN A 124 -5.05 -4.06 7.82
N LEU A 125 -4.38 -5.15 8.19
CA LEU A 125 -4.26 -6.38 7.43
C LEU A 125 -5.00 -7.54 8.09
N ASP A 126 -5.82 -8.26 7.31
CA ASP A 126 -6.45 -9.52 7.69
C ASP A 126 -5.71 -10.72 7.04
N SER A 127 -5.08 -10.48 5.88
CA SER A 127 -4.26 -11.48 5.20
C SER A 127 -3.11 -10.83 4.43
N LEU A 128 -2.01 -11.59 4.28
CA LEU A 128 -0.78 -11.17 3.61
C LEU A 128 -0.32 -12.27 2.66
N PHE A 129 0.14 -11.87 1.48
CA PHE A 129 0.61 -12.78 0.42
C PHE A 129 1.96 -12.30 -0.07
N PHE A 130 2.84 -13.27 -0.38
CA PHE A 130 4.09 -13.04 -1.06
C PHE A 130 4.06 -13.75 -2.41
N GLU A 131 4.24 -13.01 -3.47
CA GLU A 131 3.96 -13.45 -4.84
C GLU A 131 5.19 -13.27 -5.71
N ASP A 132 5.47 -14.24 -6.55
CA ASP A 132 6.39 -14.15 -7.68
C ASP A 132 5.64 -14.52 -8.98
N LYS A 133 6.33 -14.58 -10.11
CA LYS A 133 5.71 -14.91 -11.42
C LYS A 133 5.06 -16.30 -11.47
N GLU A 134 5.45 -17.20 -10.59
CA GLU A 134 5.05 -18.62 -10.65
C GLU A 134 4.02 -18.97 -9.57
N GLN A 135 4.06 -18.30 -8.42
CA GLN A 135 3.25 -18.68 -7.26
C GLN A 135 2.93 -17.50 -6.32
N SER A 136 1.79 -17.61 -5.66
CA SER A 136 1.37 -16.77 -4.54
C SER A 136 1.33 -17.61 -3.27
N ILE A 137 1.95 -17.13 -2.20
CA ILE A 137 2.04 -17.82 -0.92
C ILE A 137 1.36 -16.97 0.13
N SER A 138 0.41 -17.54 0.86
CA SER A 138 -0.19 -16.92 2.02
C SER A 138 0.78 -16.92 3.19
N ILE A 139 1.00 -15.74 3.79
CA ILE A 139 1.85 -15.56 4.94
C ILE A 139 0.97 -15.47 6.20
N PRO A 140 1.15 -16.37 7.18
CA PRO A 140 0.39 -16.32 8.42
C PRO A 140 0.73 -15.06 9.21
N LEU A 141 -0.27 -14.31 9.63
CA LEU A 141 -0.12 -13.17 10.51
C LEU A 141 0.06 -13.67 11.96
N LYS A 142 1.22 -13.40 12.54
CA LYS A 142 1.60 -13.93 13.88
C LYS A 142 1.11 -13.09 15.05
N SER A 143 0.85 -11.82 14.81
CA SER A 143 0.33 -10.88 15.82
C SER A 143 -0.53 -9.81 15.16
N VAL A 144 -1.08 -8.88 15.94
CA VAL A 144 -1.94 -7.80 15.42
C VAL A 144 -1.19 -6.82 14.48
N SER A 145 0.13 -6.70 14.62
CA SER A 145 0.91 -5.69 13.90
C SER A 145 2.28 -6.17 13.42
N LYS A 146 2.64 -7.44 13.65
CA LYS A 146 3.95 -7.97 13.27
C LYS A 146 3.87 -9.40 12.78
N THR A 147 4.65 -9.70 11.74
CA THR A 147 4.87 -11.07 11.27
C THR A 147 6.27 -11.21 10.71
N ASP A 148 6.74 -12.45 10.60
CA ASP A 148 7.98 -12.81 9.94
C ASP A 148 7.76 -14.07 9.10
N PHE A 149 8.50 -14.17 8.02
CA PHE A 149 8.54 -15.34 7.15
C PHE A 149 9.87 -15.44 6.43
N SER A 150 10.13 -16.59 5.82
CA SER A 150 11.37 -16.81 5.05
C SER A 150 11.06 -17.33 3.66
N ARG A 151 11.85 -16.93 2.67
CA ARG A 151 11.75 -17.38 1.31
C ARG A 151 13.12 -17.70 0.72
N GLN A 152 13.29 -18.90 0.14
CA GLN A 152 14.45 -19.22 -0.66
C GLN A 152 14.32 -18.62 -2.06
N ILE A 153 15.36 -17.91 -2.51
CA ILE A 153 15.40 -17.23 -3.81
C ILE A 153 16.18 -18.10 -4.80
N LYS A 154 15.52 -18.42 -5.92
CA LYS A 154 16.08 -19.27 -6.99
C LYS A 154 16.04 -18.60 -8.36
N ALA A 155 15.39 -17.44 -8.48
CA ALA A 155 15.27 -16.71 -9.74
C ALA A 155 15.32 -15.21 -9.51
N SER A 156 15.80 -14.47 -10.49
CA SER A 156 15.67 -13.02 -10.54
C SER A 156 14.25 -12.66 -10.96
N GLY A 157 13.73 -11.56 -10.41
CA GLY A 157 12.40 -11.07 -10.78
C GLY A 157 11.82 -10.11 -9.78
N GLU A 158 10.57 -9.74 -10.04
CA GLU A 158 9.75 -8.97 -9.13
C GLU A 158 9.05 -9.93 -8.16
N TYR A 159 9.08 -9.57 -6.88
CA TYR A 159 8.42 -10.26 -5.79
C TYR A 159 7.51 -9.25 -5.09
N ILE A 160 6.23 -9.54 -5.08
CA ILE A 160 5.21 -8.61 -4.60
C ILE A 160 4.71 -9.07 -3.25
N LEU A 161 4.64 -8.14 -2.30
CA LEU A 161 3.91 -8.28 -1.06
C LEU A 161 2.54 -7.64 -1.25
N SER A 162 1.48 -8.43 -1.18
CA SER A 162 0.10 -7.96 -1.27
C SER A 162 -0.68 -8.30 -0.02
N GLY A 163 -1.67 -7.48 0.30
CA GLY A 163 -2.47 -7.66 1.50
C GLY A 163 -3.94 -7.39 1.28
N SER A 164 -4.77 -7.99 2.11
CA SER A 164 -6.22 -7.79 2.07
C SER A 164 -6.77 -7.47 3.46
N ASN A 165 -7.88 -6.76 3.47
CA ASN A 165 -8.77 -6.62 4.62
C ASN A 165 -10.23 -6.63 4.16
N ALA A 166 -11.17 -6.30 5.04
CA ALA A 166 -12.59 -6.28 4.72
C ALA A 166 -12.98 -5.37 3.54
N TYR A 167 -12.14 -4.39 3.19
CA TYR A 167 -12.43 -3.35 2.18
C TYR A 167 -11.57 -3.49 0.92
N PHE A 168 -10.38 -4.09 1.04
CA PHE A 168 -9.40 -4.18 -0.04
C PHE A 168 -8.94 -5.63 -0.23
N SER A 169 -8.95 -6.08 -1.47
CA SER A 169 -8.49 -7.42 -1.85
C SER A 169 -7.19 -7.34 -2.62
N HIS A 170 -6.18 -8.13 -2.22
CA HIS A 170 -4.87 -8.26 -2.89
C HIS A 170 -4.23 -6.92 -3.28
N ARG A 171 -4.29 -5.94 -2.37
CA ARG A 171 -3.65 -4.65 -2.61
C ARG A 171 -2.14 -4.80 -2.53
N GLN A 172 -1.44 -4.36 -3.57
CA GLN A 172 0.03 -4.33 -3.57
C GLN A 172 0.52 -3.36 -2.50
N LEU A 173 1.42 -3.84 -1.63
CA LEU A 173 1.99 -3.11 -0.50
C LEU A 173 3.46 -2.78 -0.72
N LEU A 174 4.25 -3.77 -1.16
CA LEU A 174 5.65 -3.62 -1.52
C LEU A 174 5.95 -4.42 -2.79
N ASN A 175 6.93 -3.95 -3.55
CA ASN A 175 7.47 -4.67 -4.70
C ASN A 175 8.98 -4.73 -4.55
N PHE A 176 9.52 -5.95 -4.42
CA PHE A 176 10.96 -6.22 -4.36
C PHE A 176 11.46 -6.62 -5.74
N ASN A 177 12.48 -5.93 -6.23
CA ASN A 177 13.21 -6.33 -7.40
C ASN A 177 14.44 -7.13 -6.95
N ILE A 178 14.41 -8.45 -7.16
CA ILE A 178 15.48 -9.35 -6.69
C ILE A 178 16.34 -9.81 -7.87
N ILE A 179 17.62 -9.51 -7.80
CA ILE A 179 18.64 -10.02 -8.71
C ILE A 179 19.30 -11.23 -8.06
N CYS A 180 19.05 -12.40 -8.64
CA CYS A 180 19.61 -13.67 -8.21
C CYS A 180 20.89 -13.97 -9.02
N ILE A 181 22.05 -13.96 -8.36
CA ILE A 181 23.34 -14.27 -8.98
C ILE A 181 23.54 -15.77 -8.96
N SER A 182 23.65 -16.37 -10.15
CA SER A 182 24.02 -17.78 -10.28
C SER A 182 25.47 -18.02 -9.90
N ASP A 183 25.70 -19.11 -9.17
CA ASP A 183 27.08 -19.58 -8.92
C ASP A 183 27.65 -20.19 -10.21
N LEU A 184 28.80 -19.71 -10.62
CA LEU A 184 29.48 -20.26 -11.76
C LEU A 184 30.23 -21.53 -11.32
N TYR A 185 30.00 -22.62 -11.99
CA TYR A 185 30.78 -23.85 -11.77
C TYR A 185 32.25 -23.55 -11.91
N PRO A 186 33.12 -24.04 -11.00
CA PRO A 186 34.58 -23.90 -11.16
C PRO A 186 35.02 -24.58 -12.44
N GLY A 187 35.62 -23.82 -13.36
CA GLY A 187 36.23 -24.37 -14.55
C GLY A 187 37.51 -25.06 -14.17
N ILE A 188 37.64 -26.37 -14.46
CA ILE A 188 38.89 -27.10 -14.32
C ILE A 188 39.59 -27.09 -15.69
N GLN A 189 40.76 -26.44 -15.75
CA GLN A 189 41.65 -26.48 -16.92
C GLN A 189 42.79 -27.44 -16.64
N ILE A 190 42.81 -28.57 -17.34
CA ILE A 190 43.91 -29.54 -17.26
C ILE A 190 44.92 -29.14 -18.34
N THR A 191 46.14 -28.78 -17.92
CA THR A 191 47.26 -28.49 -18.83
C THR A 191 48.22 -29.68 -18.74
N GLU A 192 48.42 -30.39 -19.86
CA GLU A 192 49.43 -31.43 -19.97
C GLU A 192 50.78 -30.78 -20.14
N ILE A 193 51.71 -31.04 -19.22
CA ILE A 193 53.09 -30.62 -19.34
C ILE A 193 53.85 -31.82 -19.89
N GLN A 194 54.28 -31.77 -21.16
CA GLN A 194 55.24 -32.74 -21.74
C GLN A 194 56.61 -32.33 -21.30
N ASP A 195 57.30 -33.18 -20.51
CA ASP A 195 58.72 -33.10 -20.25
C ASP A 195 59.46 -33.54 -21.48
N SER A 196 60.44 -32.74 -21.92
CA SER A 196 61.34 -32.97 -23.03
C SER A 196 62.56 -33.82 -22.58
#